data_2bbd2884ca31524ea08a4d2c39151821
#
_entry.id   2bbd2884ca31524ea08a4d2c39151821
#
_cell.length_a   1.000
_cell.length_b   1.000
_cell.length_c   1.000
_cell.angle_alpha   90.00
_cell.angle_beta   90.00
_cell.angle_gamma   90.00
#
_symmetry.space_group_name_H-M   'P 1'
#
loop_
_entity.id
_entity.type
_entity.pdbx_description
1 polymer ?
#
loop_
_entity_poly.entity_id
_entity_poly.type
_entity_poly.pdbx_seq_one_letter_code
_entity_poly.pdbx_strand_id
1 'polypeptide(L)'
;MLLIAAVVRPSQHGLGLFTTQPLTSGQCVWRWDPLTEVVVPPGPHPAPFEEFLRHFGYVAEGIGIVVNLDNARYMNHSDTPNLIEADGCNYAARDIAEGEELTCDYRVFDYGLTLGGSFLRR
;
A
#
# COMPACT_ATOMS: atom_id res chain seq x y z
N MET A 1 2.94 0.90 -8.67
CA MET A 1 3.29 -0.36 -9.36
C MET A 1 4.39 -1.09 -8.60
N LEU A 2 4.14 -2.35 -8.28
CA LEU A 2 5.19 -3.20 -7.70
C LEU A 2 6.28 -3.45 -8.73
N LEU A 3 7.54 -3.35 -8.29
CA LEU A 3 8.71 -3.54 -9.14
C LEU A 3 9.47 -4.83 -8.82
N ILE A 4 9.00 -5.59 -7.84
CA ILE A 4 9.66 -6.82 -7.39
C ILE A 4 8.66 -7.96 -7.31
N ALA A 5 9.16 -9.18 -7.28
CA ALA A 5 8.32 -10.36 -7.12
C ALA A 5 7.83 -10.50 -5.68
N ALA A 6 6.52 -10.64 -5.52
CA ALA A 6 5.90 -10.76 -4.21
C ALA A 6 4.66 -11.64 -4.30
N VAL A 7 4.21 -12.16 -3.18
CA VAL A 7 3.07 -13.05 -3.09
C VAL A 7 2.17 -12.63 -1.92
N VAL A 8 0.87 -12.85 -2.08
CA VAL A 8 -0.11 -12.58 -1.02
C VAL A 8 -0.24 -13.83 -0.16
N ARG A 9 -0.10 -13.68 1.16
CA ARG A 9 -0.21 -14.77 2.13
C ARG A 9 -0.94 -14.29 3.38
N PRO A 10 -1.43 -15.22 4.21
CA PRO A 10 -1.93 -14.87 5.53
C PRO A 10 -0.86 -14.18 6.35
N SER A 11 -1.27 -13.13 7.05
CA SER A 11 -0.45 -12.29 7.89
C SER A 11 -1.12 -12.17 9.26
N GLN A 12 -0.48 -11.47 10.17
CA GLN A 12 -0.96 -11.18 11.51
C GLN A 12 -2.33 -10.46 11.49
N HIS A 13 -2.60 -9.67 10.46
CA HIS A 13 -3.78 -8.83 10.34
C HIS A 13 -4.60 -9.15 9.09
N GLY A 14 -4.77 -10.42 8.76
CA GLY A 14 -5.44 -10.86 7.55
C GLY A 14 -4.44 -11.23 6.48
N LEU A 15 -4.61 -10.72 5.25
CA LEU A 15 -3.66 -10.98 4.17
C LEU A 15 -2.57 -9.92 4.15
N GLY A 16 -1.38 -10.31 3.73
CA GLY A 16 -0.24 -9.42 3.57
C GLY A 16 0.53 -9.72 2.30
N LEU A 17 1.47 -8.86 1.98
CA LEU A 17 2.33 -8.97 0.81
C LEU A 17 3.73 -9.36 1.25
N PHE A 18 4.27 -10.45 0.70
CA PHE A 18 5.55 -11.01 1.10
C PHE A 18 6.47 -11.07 -0.10
N THR A 19 7.70 -10.57 0.05
CA THR A 19 8.68 -10.65 -1.04
C THR A 19 9.13 -12.10 -1.27
N THR A 20 9.24 -12.47 -2.54
CA THR A 20 9.75 -13.80 -2.92
C THR A 20 11.22 -13.75 -3.34
N GLN A 21 11.85 -12.61 -3.17
CA GLN A 21 13.28 -12.41 -3.48
C GLN A 21 13.91 -11.54 -2.38
N PRO A 22 15.21 -11.68 -2.14
CA PRO A 22 15.89 -10.76 -1.23
C PRO A 22 15.94 -9.37 -1.85
N LEU A 23 15.80 -8.34 -1.02
CA LEU A 23 15.86 -6.94 -1.43
C LEU A 23 17.03 -6.27 -0.74
N THR A 24 17.70 -5.38 -1.44
CA THR A 24 18.83 -4.63 -0.92
C THR A 24 18.36 -3.28 -0.38
N SER A 25 18.94 -2.83 0.72
CA SER A 25 18.66 -1.50 1.28
C SER A 25 18.75 -0.42 0.19
N GLY A 26 17.73 0.42 0.12
CA GLY A 26 17.64 1.47 -0.89
C GLY A 26 17.03 1.05 -2.22
N GLN A 27 16.76 -0.24 -2.40
CA GLN A 27 16.13 -0.71 -3.63
C GLN A 27 14.71 -0.20 -3.74
N CYS A 28 14.32 0.31 -4.92
CA CYS A 28 12.94 0.74 -5.18
C CYS A 28 12.06 -0.49 -5.35
N VAL A 29 11.02 -0.57 -4.53
CA VAL A 29 10.11 -1.72 -4.47
C VAL A 29 8.79 -1.41 -5.14
N TRP A 30 8.35 -0.18 -5.06
CA TRP A 30 7.08 0.29 -5.61
C TRP A 30 7.23 1.74 -6.05
N ARG A 31 6.56 2.10 -7.14
CA ARG A 31 6.49 3.50 -7.57
C ARG A 31 5.08 3.84 -7.99
N TRP A 32 4.72 5.11 -7.87
CA TRP A 32 3.49 5.62 -8.47
C TRP A 32 3.52 5.40 -9.97
N ASP A 33 2.45 4.85 -10.52
CA ASP A 33 2.34 4.61 -11.96
C ASP A 33 0.85 4.61 -12.35
N PRO A 34 0.42 5.45 -13.29
CA PRO A 34 -0.99 5.51 -13.69
C PRO A 34 -1.52 4.22 -14.31
N LEU A 35 -0.66 3.27 -14.66
CA LEU A 35 -1.10 1.96 -15.12
C LEU A 35 -1.72 1.13 -13.99
N THR A 36 -1.31 1.36 -12.76
CA THR A 36 -1.76 0.55 -11.62
C THR A 36 -2.46 1.35 -10.53
N GLU A 37 -2.31 2.66 -10.51
CA GLU A 37 -3.03 3.52 -9.57
C GLU A 37 -4.34 3.98 -10.18
N VAL A 38 -5.45 3.42 -9.68
CA VAL A 38 -6.79 3.78 -10.15
C VAL A 38 -7.35 4.87 -9.29
N VAL A 39 -7.62 6.04 -9.87
CA VAL A 39 -8.28 7.14 -9.16
C VAL A 39 -9.79 6.91 -9.24
N VAL A 40 -10.41 6.76 -8.07
CA VAL A 40 -11.83 6.46 -7.98
C VAL A 40 -12.64 7.74 -8.00
N PRO A 41 -13.62 7.89 -8.90
CA PRO A 41 -14.47 9.08 -8.91
C PRO A 41 -15.21 9.26 -7.59
N PRO A 42 -15.53 10.50 -7.19
CA PRO A 42 -16.32 10.74 -5.98
C PRO A 42 -17.65 10.00 -6.01
N GLY A 43 -18.11 9.55 -4.83
CA GLY A 43 -19.37 8.85 -4.69
C GLY A 43 -20.58 9.76 -4.75
N PRO A 44 -21.75 9.21 -4.32
CA PRO A 44 -21.85 7.95 -3.59
C PRO A 44 -21.68 6.72 -4.47
N HIS A 45 -21.24 5.64 -3.85
CA HIS A 45 -21.06 4.34 -4.51
C HIS A 45 -21.91 3.27 -3.82
N PRO A 46 -22.21 2.15 -4.50
CA PRO A 46 -22.90 1.03 -3.85
C PRO A 46 -22.15 0.54 -2.62
N ALA A 47 -22.90 0.11 -1.61
CA ALA A 47 -22.32 -0.32 -0.33
C ALA A 47 -21.20 -1.37 -0.46
N PRO A 48 -21.32 -2.40 -1.32
CA PRO A 48 -20.22 -3.37 -1.48
C PRO A 48 -18.92 -2.73 -1.97
N PHE A 49 -19.02 -1.74 -2.85
CA PHE A 49 -17.84 -1.04 -3.36
C PHE A 49 -17.25 -0.10 -2.29
N GLU A 50 -18.09 0.55 -1.50
CA GLU A 50 -17.62 1.35 -0.36
C GLU A 50 -16.82 0.48 0.61
N GLU A 51 -17.28 -0.73 0.86
CA GLU A 51 -16.57 -1.66 1.73
C GLU A 51 -15.21 -2.06 1.14
N PHE A 52 -15.16 -2.33 -0.16
CA PHE A 52 -13.90 -2.59 -0.86
C PHE A 52 -12.93 -1.42 -0.70
N LEU A 53 -13.43 -0.19 -0.85
CA LEU A 53 -12.59 1.00 -0.72
C LEU A 53 -12.05 1.18 0.71
N ARG A 54 -12.83 0.80 1.73
CA ARG A 54 -12.35 0.84 3.11
C ARG A 54 -11.17 -0.09 3.34
N HIS A 55 -11.13 -1.21 2.63
CA HIS A 55 -10.05 -2.18 2.78
C HIS A 55 -8.82 -1.82 1.94
N PHE A 56 -9.02 -1.39 0.72
CA PHE A 56 -7.94 -1.30 -0.26
C PHE A 56 -7.65 0.11 -0.77
N GLY A 57 -8.58 1.04 -0.59
CA GLY A 57 -8.37 2.40 -1.02
C GLY A 57 -7.53 3.20 -0.05
N TYR A 58 -6.94 4.27 -0.53
CA TYR A 58 -6.32 5.29 0.31
C TYR A 58 -6.61 6.66 -0.28
N VAL A 59 -6.48 7.69 0.54
CA VAL A 59 -6.74 9.07 0.10
C VAL A 59 -5.40 9.74 -0.16
N ALA A 60 -5.14 10.04 -1.42
CA ALA A 60 -3.93 10.75 -1.83
C ALA A 60 -4.19 12.25 -1.86
N GLU A 61 -3.32 13.02 -1.22
CA GLU A 61 -3.46 14.46 -1.14
C GLU A 61 -3.50 15.10 -2.53
N GLY A 62 -4.52 15.93 -2.76
CA GLY A 62 -4.70 16.62 -4.02
C GLY A 62 -5.21 15.76 -5.17
N ILE A 63 -5.45 14.47 -4.94
CA ILE A 63 -5.88 13.55 -5.98
C ILE A 63 -7.25 12.95 -5.65
N GLY A 64 -7.42 12.42 -4.43
CA GLY A 64 -8.64 11.75 -3.99
C GLY A 64 -8.39 10.30 -3.62
N ILE A 65 -9.41 9.48 -3.80
CA ILE A 65 -9.35 8.06 -3.46
C ILE A 65 -8.62 7.30 -4.56
N VAL A 66 -7.65 6.48 -4.16
CA VAL A 66 -6.82 5.68 -5.07
C VAL A 66 -6.82 4.23 -4.61
N VAL A 67 -6.84 3.32 -5.56
CA VAL A 67 -6.67 1.89 -5.31
C VAL A 67 -5.54 1.37 -6.18
N ASN A 68 -4.62 0.62 -5.59
CA ASN A 68 -3.62 -0.10 -6.35
C ASN A 68 -4.27 -1.27 -7.08
N LEU A 69 -4.06 -1.36 -8.38
CA LEU A 69 -4.60 -2.44 -9.18
C LEU A 69 -3.84 -3.75 -8.99
N ASP A 70 -2.57 -3.67 -8.67
CA ASP A 70 -1.73 -4.85 -8.42
C ASP A 70 -1.77 -5.26 -6.93
N ASN A 71 -0.95 -6.26 -6.57
CA ASN A 71 -0.95 -6.80 -5.21
C ASN A 71 -0.39 -5.85 -4.15
N ALA A 72 0.09 -4.68 -4.53
CA ALA A 72 0.49 -3.67 -3.55
C ALA A 72 -0.66 -3.29 -2.62
N ARG A 73 -1.91 -3.48 -3.06
CA ARG A 73 -3.07 -3.19 -2.22
C ARG A 73 -3.17 -4.06 -0.95
N TYR A 74 -2.40 -5.14 -0.89
CA TYR A 74 -2.33 -6.02 0.31
C TYR A 74 -1.21 -5.64 1.28
N MET A 75 -0.44 -4.60 0.98
CA MET A 75 0.63 -4.16 1.87
C MET A 75 0.05 -3.60 3.15
N ASN A 76 0.48 -4.14 4.27
CA ASN A 76 -0.04 -3.74 5.58
C ASN A 76 0.77 -2.59 6.18
N HIS A 77 0.12 -1.89 7.12
CA HIS A 77 0.75 -0.86 7.92
C HIS A 77 1.64 -1.48 9.00
N SER A 78 2.73 -0.81 9.31
CA SER A 78 3.55 -1.09 10.49
C SER A 78 4.09 0.22 11.05
N ASP A 79 4.21 0.30 12.36
CA ASP A 79 4.88 1.42 13.02
C ASP A 79 6.40 1.31 12.89
N THR A 80 6.90 0.12 12.51
CA THR A 80 8.31 -0.13 12.24
C THR A 80 8.44 -0.76 10.85
N PRO A 81 8.07 0.00 9.79
CA PRO A 81 8.00 -0.56 8.45
C PRO A 81 9.37 -0.86 7.88
N ASN A 82 9.42 -1.82 6.95
CA ASN A 82 10.66 -2.10 6.21
C ASN A 82 10.72 -1.37 4.87
N LEU A 83 9.71 -0.59 4.53
CA LEU A 83 9.71 0.28 3.35
C LEU A 83 9.59 1.74 3.78
N ILE A 84 10.28 2.61 3.06
CA ILE A 84 10.22 4.07 3.26
C ILE A 84 9.67 4.70 2.00
N GLU A 85 8.68 5.58 2.14
CA GLU A 85 8.17 6.32 1.01
C GLU A 85 8.93 7.63 0.83
N ALA A 86 9.29 7.92 -0.41
CA ALA A 86 9.87 9.19 -0.81
C ALA A 86 9.61 9.41 -2.30
N ASP A 87 9.18 10.63 -2.66
CA ASP A 87 9.03 11.06 -4.05
C ASP A 87 8.17 10.11 -4.91
N GLY A 88 7.09 9.57 -4.33
CA GLY A 88 6.18 8.68 -5.04
C GLY A 88 6.70 7.27 -5.21
N CYS A 89 7.72 6.89 -4.46
CA CYS A 89 8.30 5.55 -4.47
C CYS A 89 8.36 4.99 -3.05
N ASN A 90 8.41 3.65 -2.95
CA ASN A 90 8.74 2.97 -1.71
C ASN A 90 10.07 2.27 -1.88
N TYR A 91 11.00 2.54 -0.98
CA TYR A 91 12.35 1.98 -0.99
C TYR A 91 12.55 1.06 0.20
N ALA A 92 13.33 0.00 0.02
CA ALA A 92 13.71 -0.86 1.13
C ALA A 92 14.52 -0.03 2.14
N ALA A 93 14.04 0.02 3.40
CA ALA A 93 14.70 0.77 4.47
C ALA A 93 15.95 0.08 4.98
N ARG A 94 16.06 -1.21 4.72
CA ARG A 94 17.16 -2.10 5.09
C ARG A 94 17.19 -3.26 4.11
N ASP A 95 18.14 -4.15 4.23
CA ASP A 95 18.07 -5.41 3.51
C ASP A 95 16.86 -6.20 4.01
N ILE A 96 16.09 -6.75 3.08
CA ILE A 96 14.88 -7.51 3.37
C ILE A 96 15.09 -8.92 2.84
N ALA A 97 14.90 -9.92 3.70
CA ALA A 97 15.09 -11.29 3.30
C ALA A 97 13.91 -11.82 2.49
N GLU A 98 14.19 -12.79 1.63
CA GLU A 98 13.14 -13.55 0.97
C GLU A 98 12.16 -14.10 2.01
N GLY A 99 10.87 -13.94 1.77
CA GLY A 99 9.82 -14.41 2.67
C GLY A 99 9.39 -13.41 3.75
N GLU A 100 10.05 -12.26 3.88
CA GLU A 100 9.59 -11.23 4.81
C GLU A 100 8.35 -10.51 4.27
N GLU A 101 7.48 -10.12 5.17
CA GLU A 101 6.33 -9.28 4.84
C GLU A 101 6.79 -7.85 4.54
N LEU A 102 6.29 -7.28 3.44
CA LEU A 102 6.54 -5.88 3.10
C LEU A 102 5.51 -5.00 3.82
N THR A 103 6.00 -4.01 4.55
CA THR A 103 5.16 -3.11 5.32
C THR A 103 5.55 -1.66 5.10
N CYS A 104 4.58 -0.78 5.20
CA CYS A 104 4.77 0.65 5.05
C CYS A 104 4.05 1.39 6.16
N ASP A 105 4.33 2.67 6.31
CA ASP A 105 3.62 3.52 7.25
C ASP A 105 2.52 4.28 6.51
N TYR A 106 1.27 3.89 6.73
CA TYR A 106 0.12 4.53 6.08
C TYR A 106 0.03 6.02 6.36
N ARG A 107 0.53 6.47 7.52
CA ARG A 107 0.45 7.88 7.92
C ARG A 107 1.27 8.79 7.01
N VAL A 108 2.22 8.24 6.26
CA VAL A 108 3.10 9.01 5.39
C VAL A 108 2.38 9.42 4.10
N PHE A 109 1.49 8.59 3.59
CA PHE A 109 0.87 8.81 2.28
C PHE A 109 -0.66 8.86 2.31
N ASP A 110 -1.29 8.34 3.35
CA ASP A 110 -2.75 8.28 3.43
C ASP A 110 -3.29 9.54 4.08
N TYR A 111 -3.68 10.50 3.26
CA TYR A 111 -4.19 11.78 3.72
C TYR A 111 -5.48 11.64 4.52
N GLY A 112 -6.31 10.64 4.17
CA GLY A 112 -7.54 10.35 4.91
C GLY A 112 -7.26 9.94 6.35
N LEU A 113 -6.19 9.16 6.59
CA LEU A 113 -5.74 8.82 7.94
C LEU A 113 -5.30 10.07 8.71
N THR A 114 -4.51 10.91 8.07
CA THR A 114 -4.02 12.15 8.66
C THR A 114 -5.15 13.05 9.12
N LEU A 115 -6.24 13.07 8.38
CA LEU A 115 -7.43 13.86 8.72
C LEU A 115 -8.38 13.14 9.67
N GLY A 116 -7.96 12.02 10.26
CA GLY A 116 -8.79 11.24 11.15
C GLY A 116 -9.84 10.40 10.44
N GLY A 117 -9.73 10.26 9.15
CA GLY A 117 -10.61 9.40 8.39
C GLY A 117 -10.42 7.95 8.75
N SER A 118 -11.52 7.22 8.80
CA SER A 118 -11.49 5.78 9.10
C SER A 118 -11.61 4.93 7.85
N PHE A 119 -11.53 5.56 6.72
CA PHE A 119 -11.81 4.95 5.43
C PHE A 119 -10.96 3.71 5.18
N LEU A 120 -9.69 3.78 5.55
CA LEU A 120 -8.74 2.71 5.31
C LEU A 120 -8.47 1.84 6.52
N ARG A 121 -9.50 1.62 7.31
CA ARG A 121 -9.34 0.76 8.50
C ARG A 121 -9.47 -0.69 8.10
N ARG A 122 -8.55 -1.44 8.51
CA ARG A 122 -8.56 -2.89 8.37
C ARG A 122 -7.96 -3.52 9.59
#